data_77a4546e1139e50871f3414ca002f794
#
_entry.id   77a4546e1139e50871f3414ca002f794
#
_cell.length_a   1.000
_cell.length_b   1.000
_cell.length_c   1.000
_cell.angle_alpha   90.00
_cell.angle_beta   90.00
_cell.angle_gamma   90.00
#
_symmetry.space_group_name_H-M   'P 1'
#
loop_
_entity.id
_entity.type
_entity.pdbx_description
1 polymer ?
#
loop_
_entity_poly.entity_id
_entity_poly.type
_entity_poly.pdbx_seq_one_letter_code
_entity_poly.pdbx_strand_id
1 'polypeptide(L)'
;MKKSHLFFVFTLLFIFIGMNLTVLAQNEPVMYFCEKYGRNGEEGVSDRFTTGYITVMVKCDYALNLDNVSIQYDKYNFRTGEFEYYKNFSFTIQPDMKYVYFARNDESDMEFEDPGFYRVFLLDDRDKTVTSSLIEIIP
;
A
#
# COMPACT_ATOMS: atom_id res chain seq x y z
N MET A 1 -43.43 -40.95 -7.12
CA MET A 1 -43.57 -39.49 -7.13
C MET A 1 -42.86 -38.74 -5.99
N LYS A 2 -42.31 -39.39 -4.97
CA LYS A 2 -41.59 -38.70 -3.85
C LYS A 2 -40.14 -38.35 -4.12
N LYS A 3 -39.49 -38.86 -5.16
CA LYS A 3 -38.07 -38.60 -5.47
C LYS A 3 -37.85 -37.31 -6.29
N SER A 4 -38.88 -36.82 -7.00
CA SER A 4 -38.79 -35.62 -7.84
C SER A 4 -38.74 -34.33 -7.02
N HIS A 5 -39.42 -34.24 -5.89
CA HIS A 5 -39.46 -33.05 -5.05
C HIS A 5 -38.15 -32.84 -4.27
N LEU A 6 -37.46 -33.91 -3.92
CA LEU A 6 -36.20 -33.83 -3.20
C LEU A 6 -35.08 -33.28 -4.12
N PHE A 7 -35.09 -33.65 -5.40
CA PHE A 7 -34.15 -33.15 -6.38
C PHE A 7 -34.35 -31.65 -6.67
N PHE A 8 -35.60 -31.22 -6.72
CA PHE A 8 -35.95 -29.84 -6.96
C PHE A 8 -35.57 -28.93 -5.79
N VAL A 9 -35.72 -29.38 -4.55
CA VAL A 9 -35.33 -28.65 -3.34
C VAL A 9 -33.79 -28.53 -3.24
N PHE A 10 -33.06 -29.59 -3.63
CA PHE A 10 -31.59 -29.53 -3.63
C PHE A 10 -31.04 -28.61 -4.71
N THR A 11 -31.65 -28.54 -5.89
CA THR A 11 -31.24 -27.63 -6.96
C THR A 11 -31.55 -26.17 -6.59
N LEU A 12 -32.69 -25.93 -5.94
CA LEU A 12 -33.02 -24.57 -5.46
C LEU A 12 -32.09 -24.10 -4.35
N LEU A 13 -31.66 -24.96 -3.45
CA LEU A 13 -30.71 -24.66 -2.38
C LEU A 13 -29.33 -24.31 -2.93
N PHE A 14 -28.87 -24.96 -4.00
CA PHE A 14 -27.60 -24.64 -4.66
C PHE A 14 -27.62 -23.28 -5.38
N ILE A 15 -28.76 -22.89 -5.95
CA ILE A 15 -28.92 -21.58 -6.59
C ILE A 15 -28.88 -20.45 -5.53
N PHE A 16 -29.42 -20.67 -4.34
CA PHE A 16 -29.39 -19.68 -3.26
C PHE A 16 -27.99 -19.49 -2.63
N ILE A 17 -27.17 -20.52 -2.60
CA ILE A 17 -25.79 -20.44 -2.09
C ILE A 17 -24.86 -19.71 -3.09
N GLY A 18 -25.16 -19.78 -4.38
CA GLY A 18 -24.37 -19.12 -5.44
C GLY A 18 -24.58 -17.61 -5.58
N MET A 19 -25.60 -17.02 -4.96
CA MET A 19 -25.97 -15.62 -5.21
C MET A 19 -25.42 -14.61 -4.17
N ASN A 20 -24.64 -15.01 -3.18
CA ASN A 20 -24.17 -14.12 -2.13
C ASN A 20 -22.64 -13.86 -2.10
N LEU A 21 -21.95 -14.13 -3.18
CA LEU A 21 -20.52 -13.77 -3.31
C LEU A 21 -20.34 -12.55 -4.24
N THR A 22 -21.08 -11.48 -4.01
CA THR A 22 -20.55 -10.18 -4.38
C THR A 22 -19.50 -9.82 -3.31
N VAL A 23 -18.31 -10.37 -3.44
CA VAL A 23 -17.14 -9.78 -2.84
C VAL A 23 -17.02 -8.40 -3.49
N LEU A 24 -17.49 -7.36 -2.80
CA LEU A 24 -17.07 -6.01 -3.10
C LEU A 24 -15.57 -6.02 -2.86
N ALA A 25 -14.80 -6.17 -3.94
CA ALA A 25 -13.39 -5.91 -3.90
C ALA A 25 -13.25 -4.45 -3.46
N GLN A 26 -13.04 -4.22 -2.17
CA GLN A 26 -12.65 -2.93 -1.65
C GLN A 26 -11.28 -2.67 -2.31
N ASN A 27 -11.21 -1.63 -3.15
CA ASN A 27 -9.96 -1.24 -3.76
C ASN A 27 -8.98 -0.89 -2.62
N GLU A 28 -7.98 -1.71 -2.42
CA GLU A 28 -6.96 -1.48 -1.40
C GLU A 28 -6.21 -0.17 -1.70
N PRO A 29 -5.68 0.51 -0.67
CA PRO A 29 -4.83 1.67 -0.88
C PRO A 29 -3.65 1.33 -1.78
N VAL A 30 -3.37 2.15 -2.77
CA VAL A 30 -2.25 1.99 -3.71
C VAL A 30 -1.12 2.91 -3.30
N MET A 31 0.08 2.34 -3.14
CA MET A 31 1.32 3.08 -2.93
C MET A 31 2.13 3.16 -4.22
N TYR A 32 2.65 4.34 -4.51
CA TYR A 32 3.58 4.61 -5.63
C TYR A 32 4.51 5.77 -5.27
N PHE A 33 5.41 6.13 -6.17
CA PHE A 33 6.48 7.09 -5.89
C PHE A 33 6.55 8.15 -6.97
N CYS A 34 7.01 9.34 -6.58
CA CYS A 34 7.34 10.42 -7.50
C CYS A 34 8.56 11.22 -6.99
N GLU A 35 9.20 11.97 -7.88
CA GLU A 35 10.32 12.82 -7.48
C GLU A 35 9.88 13.89 -6.48
N LYS A 36 8.74 14.53 -6.74
CA LYS A 36 8.15 15.53 -5.85
C LYS A 36 6.66 15.70 -6.07
N TYR A 37 6.00 16.27 -5.07
CA TYR A 37 4.63 16.75 -5.17
C TYR A 37 4.62 18.27 -5.27
N GLY A 38 4.27 18.80 -6.46
CA GLY A 38 4.28 20.20 -6.79
C GLY A 38 2.89 20.83 -6.84
N ARG A 39 2.81 22.05 -7.36
CA ARG A 39 1.53 22.78 -7.50
C ARG A 39 0.52 22.08 -8.42
N ASN A 40 1.01 21.32 -9.38
CA ASN A 40 0.21 20.61 -10.39
C ASN A 40 0.03 19.11 -10.05
N GLY A 41 0.40 18.67 -8.85
CA GLY A 41 0.37 17.28 -8.41
C GLY A 41 1.73 16.62 -8.49
N GLU A 42 1.72 15.29 -8.73
CA GLU A 42 2.93 14.48 -8.81
C GLU A 42 3.77 14.80 -10.05
N GLU A 43 5.06 14.91 -9.86
CA GLU A 43 6.06 15.07 -10.92
C GLU A 43 7.06 13.91 -10.85
N GLY A 44 7.39 13.33 -12.01
CA GLY A 44 8.36 12.23 -12.11
C GLY A 44 7.89 10.92 -11.45
N VAL A 45 6.65 10.50 -11.73
CA VAL A 45 6.13 9.21 -11.23
C VAL A 45 6.91 8.06 -11.85
N SER A 46 7.48 7.18 -11.01
CA SER A 46 8.29 6.03 -11.41
C SER A 46 8.36 5.01 -10.26
N ASP A 47 8.90 3.85 -10.54
CA ASP A 47 9.35 2.84 -9.57
C ASP A 47 10.89 2.71 -9.53
N ARG A 48 11.59 3.58 -10.26
CA ARG A 48 13.05 3.60 -10.38
C ARG A 48 13.57 5.02 -10.33
N PHE A 49 14.48 5.29 -9.39
CA PHE A 49 15.07 6.61 -9.13
C PHE A 49 16.56 6.51 -8.85
N THR A 50 17.25 7.65 -8.90
CA THR A 50 18.60 7.77 -8.33
C THR A 50 18.53 7.96 -6.82
N THR A 51 19.66 7.79 -6.14
CA THR A 51 19.77 8.10 -4.71
C THR A 51 19.32 9.53 -4.40
N GLY A 52 18.70 9.75 -3.24
CA GLY A 52 18.20 11.05 -2.81
C GLY A 52 16.80 10.96 -2.19
N TYR A 53 16.11 12.11 -2.20
CA TYR A 53 14.78 12.26 -1.63
C TYR A 53 13.71 11.94 -2.65
N ILE A 54 12.77 11.09 -2.24
CA ILE A 54 11.64 10.64 -3.07
C ILE A 54 10.36 10.81 -2.26
N THR A 55 9.29 11.19 -2.93
CA THR A 55 7.98 11.32 -2.32
C THR A 55 7.21 10.01 -2.43
N VAL A 56 6.70 9.52 -1.30
CA VAL A 56 5.82 8.34 -1.23
C VAL A 56 4.38 8.82 -1.33
N MET A 57 3.65 8.28 -2.29
CA MET A 57 2.25 8.59 -2.57
C MET A 57 1.37 7.43 -2.13
N VAL A 58 0.24 7.73 -1.48
CA VAL A 58 -0.79 6.72 -1.17
C VAL A 58 -2.15 7.25 -1.61
N LYS A 59 -2.87 6.46 -2.40
CA LYS A 59 -4.17 6.78 -2.98
C LYS A 59 -5.18 5.69 -2.66
N CYS A 60 -6.39 6.10 -2.28
CA CYS A 60 -7.48 5.21 -1.93
C CYS A 60 -8.83 5.80 -2.37
N ASP A 61 -9.79 4.95 -2.68
CA ASP A 61 -11.14 5.40 -3.07
C ASP A 61 -12.02 5.77 -1.86
N TYR A 62 -11.57 5.42 -0.65
CA TYR A 62 -12.25 5.70 0.60
C TYR A 62 -11.31 6.39 1.61
N ALA A 63 -11.87 6.97 2.67
CA ALA A 63 -11.10 7.58 3.75
C ALA A 63 -10.22 6.52 4.43
N LEU A 64 -8.92 6.82 4.60
CA LEU A 64 -7.95 5.88 5.18
C LEU A 64 -8.25 5.54 6.64
N ASN A 65 -8.92 6.44 7.37
CA ASN A 65 -9.23 6.32 8.80
C ASN A 65 -7.97 6.07 9.67
N LEU A 66 -6.86 6.67 9.28
CA LEU A 66 -5.58 6.60 9.96
C LEU A 66 -5.22 7.99 10.50
N ASP A 67 -4.52 8.00 11.64
CA ASP A 67 -4.04 9.22 12.30
C ASP A 67 -2.51 9.19 12.40
N ASN A 68 -1.97 8.36 13.30
CA ASN A 68 -0.54 8.17 13.43
C ASN A 68 -0.12 6.99 12.54
N VAL A 69 0.81 7.26 11.66
CA VAL A 69 1.31 6.28 10.68
C VAL A 69 2.82 6.32 10.62
N SER A 70 3.42 5.31 10.03
CA SER A 70 4.83 5.34 9.71
C SER A 70 5.10 4.84 8.28
N ILE A 71 6.15 5.39 7.68
CA ILE A 71 6.73 4.92 6.43
C ILE A 71 7.99 4.14 6.78
N GLN A 72 8.01 2.86 6.48
CA GLN A 72 9.14 1.97 6.71
C GLN A 72 9.79 1.58 5.40
N TYR A 73 11.12 1.62 5.36
CA TYR A 73 11.94 1.09 4.28
C TYR A 73 12.60 -0.20 4.73
N ASP A 74 12.42 -1.26 3.97
CA ASP A 74 13.20 -2.49 4.06
C ASP A 74 14.06 -2.60 2.79
N LYS A 75 15.36 -2.86 2.95
CA LYS A 75 16.31 -3.00 1.85
C LYS A 75 16.56 -4.47 1.55
N TYR A 76 16.55 -4.84 0.27
CA TYR A 76 16.87 -6.20 -0.16
C TYR A 76 18.36 -6.51 0.04
N ASN A 77 18.64 -7.58 0.77
CA ASN A 77 19.99 -8.09 0.98
C ASN A 77 20.24 -9.25 0.01
N PHE A 78 21.09 -9.02 -1.00
CA PHE A 78 21.43 -10.04 -2.01
C PHE A 78 22.16 -11.26 -1.43
N ARG A 79 22.81 -11.11 -0.28
CA ARG A 79 23.51 -12.22 0.37
C ARG A 79 22.57 -13.19 1.08
N THR A 80 21.52 -12.66 1.74
CA THR A 80 20.52 -13.47 2.46
C THR A 80 19.32 -13.82 1.59
N GLY A 81 19.06 -13.04 0.53
CA GLY A 81 17.89 -13.19 -0.33
C GLY A 81 16.60 -12.64 0.30
N GLU A 82 16.71 -11.81 1.33
CA GLU A 82 15.57 -11.28 2.09
C GLU A 82 15.59 -9.77 2.17
N PHE A 83 14.42 -9.18 2.44
CA PHE A 83 14.29 -7.78 2.81
C PHE A 83 14.58 -7.61 4.30
N GLU A 84 15.46 -6.67 4.61
CA GLU A 84 15.87 -6.35 5.98
C GLU A 84 15.48 -4.89 6.30
N TYR A 85 15.06 -4.66 7.54
CA TYR A 85 14.75 -3.32 8.03
C TYR A 85 15.89 -2.33 7.74
N TYR A 86 15.55 -1.16 7.23
CA TYR A 86 16.50 -0.09 6.92
C TYR A 86 16.22 1.20 7.70
N LYS A 87 15.04 1.81 7.48
CA LYS A 87 14.63 3.07 8.10
C LYS A 87 13.13 3.07 8.41
N ASN A 88 12.71 3.88 9.37
CA ASN A 88 11.30 4.15 9.67
C ASN A 88 11.11 5.64 10.00
N PHE A 89 10.01 6.23 9.54
CA PHE A 89 9.66 7.62 9.72
C PHE A 89 8.21 7.76 10.16
N SER A 90 7.97 8.52 11.24
CA SER A 90 6.63 8.73 11.78
C SER A 90 5.98 9.97 11.19
N PHE A 91 4.68 9.87 10.92
CA PHE A 91 3.85 10.96 10.39
C PHE A 91 2.48 10.98 11.07
N THR A 92 1.86 12.15 11.08
CA THR A 92 0.45 12.31 11.44
C THR A 92 -0.31 12.77 10.21
N ILE A 93 -1.43 12.10 9.91
CA ILE A 93 -2.32 12.44 8.81
C ILE A 93 -3.74 12.68 9.34
N GLN A 94 -4.64 13.20 8.50
CA GLN A 94 -6.03 13.34 8.88
C GLN A 94 -6.83 12.10 8.45
N PRO A 95 -7.71 11.56 9.30
CA PRO A 95 -8.41 10.29 9.04
C PRO A 95 -9.31 10.28 7.80
N ASP A 96 -9.80 11.44 7.37
CA ASP A 96 -10.66 11.59 6.18
C ASP A 96 -9.89 11.63 4.85
N MET A 97 -8.56 11.63 4.89
CA MET A 97 -7.74 11.64 3.69
C MET A 97 -7.91 10.36 2.87
N LYS A 98 -8.06 10.55 1.56
CA LYS A 98 -8.07 9.50 0.53
C LYS A 98 -6.82 9.53 -0.33
N TYR A 99 -6.09 10.62 -0.26
CA TYR A 99 -4.92 10.91 -1.03
C TYR A 99 -3.92 11.63 -0.13
N VAL A 100 -2.77 11.02 0.08
CA VAL A 100 -1.75 11.54 0.97
C VAL A 100 -0.37 11.33 0.35
N TYR A 101 0.53 12.26 0.62
CA TYR A 101 1.93 12.12 0.26
C TYR A 101 2.81 12.29 1.49
N PHE A 102 3.91 11.56 1.49
CA PHE A 102 4.95 11.60 2.50
C PHE A 102 6.24 12.04 1.84
N ALA A 103 6.76 13.14 2.30
CA ALA A 103 8.00 13.71 1.80
C ALA A 103 8.90 14.12 2.97
N ARG A 104 10.16 14.37 2.69
CA ARG A 104 11.09 14.93 3.65
C ARG A 104 10.50 16.14 4.37
N ASN A 105 10.66 16.18 5.68
CA ASN A 105 10.40 17.35 6.55
C ASN A 105 11.52 17.48 7.59
N ASP A 106 11.38 18.44 8.52
CA ASP A 106 12.41 18.72 9.54
C ASP A 106 12.62 17.54 10.52
N GLU A 107 11.65 16.61 10.63
CA GLU A 107 11.67 15.46 11.55
C GLU A 107 11.96 14.14 10.83
N SER A 108 11.86 14.12 9.49
CA SER A 108 11.92 12.90 8.68
C SER A 108 12.91 13.05 7.53
N ASP A 109 14.03 12.36 7.65
CA ASP A 109 15.01 12.23 6.57
C ASP A 109 14.68 11.00 5.72
N MET A 110 13.81 11.19 4.74
CA MET A 110 13.34 10.12 3.83
C MET A 110 14.31 9.87 2.66
N GLU A 111 15.61 10.03 2.90
CA GLU A 111 16.63 9.82 1.88
C GLU A 111 16.90 8.34 1.63
N PHE A 112 16.98 7.97 0.34
CA PHE A 112 17.58 6.72 -0.11
C PHE A 112 19.07 6.97 -0.37
N GLU A 113 19.92 6.62 0.57
CA GLU A 113 21.36 6.87 0.52
C GLU A 113 22.11 5.87 -0.37
N ASP A 114 21.64 4.64 -0.39
CA ASP A 114 22.30 3.55 -1.10
C ASP A 114 21.47 3.02 -2.26
N PRO A 115 22.11 2.67 -3.40
CA PRO A 115 21.44 1.91 -4.45
C PRO A 115 20.97 0.52 -3.97
N GLY A 116 19.90 0.03 -4.59
CA GLY A 116 19.34 -1.29 -4.30
C GLY A 116 17.85 -1.37 -4.51
N PHE A 117 17.28 -2.52 -4.18
CA PHE A 117 15.83 -2.71 -4.15
C PHE A 117 15.31 -2.51 -2.74
N TYR A 118 14.22 -1.77 -2.64
CA TYR A 118 13.56 -1.50 -1.37
C TYR A 118 12.09 -1.89 -1.45
N ARG A 119 11.56 -2.35 -0.32
CA ARG A 119 10.12 -2.42 -0.07
C ARG A 119 9.77 -1.30 0.89
N VAL A 120 8.81 -0.48 0.47
CA VAL A 120 8.30 0.63 1.27
C VAL A 120 6.92 0.25 1.78
N PHE A 121 6.67 0.48 3.07
CA PHE A 121 5.40 0.18 3.74
C PHE A 121 4.79 1.45 4.29
N LEU A 122 3.47 1.57 4.21
CA LEU A 122 2.67 2.39 5.11
C LEU A 122 2.15 1.49 6.23
N LEU A 123 2.52 1.81 7.47
CA LEU A 123 2.09 1.11 8.67
C LEU A 123 1.12 1.97 9.48
N ASP A 124 0.12 1.35 10.11
CA ASP A 124 -0.77 2.00 11.06
C ASP A 124 -0.10 2.15 12.45
N ASP A 125 -0.84 2.69 13.42
CA ASP A 125 -0.40 2.90 14.81
C ASP A 125 -0.09 1.61 15.60
N ARG A 126 -0.40 0.44 15.00
CA ARG A 126 -0.14 -0.89 15.54
C ARG A 126 0.92 -1.65 14.76
N ASP A 127 1.69 -0.94 13.91
CA ASP A 127 2.69 -1.51 13.01
C ASP A 127 2.12 -2.51 11.98
N LYS A 128 0.80 -2.44 11.71
CA LYS A 128 0.17 -3.28 10.69
C LYS A 128 0.30 -2.62 9.32
N THR A 129 0.67 -3.41 8.32
CA THR A 129 0.76 -2.95 6.94
C THR A 129 -0.61 -2.56 6.39
N VAL A 130 -0.74 -1.31 5.94
CA VAL A 130 -1.88 -0.77 5.22
C VAL A 130 -1.71 -0.98 3.71
N THR A 131 -0.54 -0.64 3.19
CA THR A 131 -0.13 -0.87 1.81
C THR A 131 1.38 -0.91 1.70
N SER A 132 1.90 -1.47 0.63
CA SER A 132 3.33 -1.50 0.35
C SER A 132 3.61 -1.48 -1.14
N SER A 133 4.81 -1.04 -1.53
CA SER A 133 5.28 -1.07 -2.90
C SER A 133 6.79 -1.29 -2.99
N LEU A 134 7.26 -1.73 -4.14
CA LEU A 134 8.68 -1.93 -4.43
C LEU A 134 9.22 -0.72 -5.20
N ILE A 135 10.48 -0.37 -4.94
CA ILE A 135 11.21 0.69 -5.62
C ILE A 135 12.66 0.26 -5.86
N GLU A 136 13.19 0.59 -7.03
CA GLU A 136 14.60 0.42 -7.34
C GLU A 136 15.32 1.77 -7.24
N ILE A 137 16.42 1.79 -6.49
CA ILE A 137 17.32 2.94 -6.40
C ILE A 137 18.60 2.61 -7.15
N ILE A 138 18.91 3.41 -8.14
CA ILE A 138 20.15 3.30 -8.94
C ILE A 138 21.15 4.38 -8.51
N PRO A 139 22.45 4.18 -8.83
CA PRO A 139 23.48 5.17 -8.55
C PRO A 139 23.23 6.53 -9.18
#